data_aeefaec3cf7985f7fe6b4357c949e131
#
_entry.id   aeefaec3cf7985f7fe6b4357c949e131
#
_cell.length_a   1.000
_cell.length_b   1.000
_cell.length_c   1.000
_cell.angle_alpha   90.00
_cell.angle_beta   90.00
_cell.angle_gamma   90.00
#
_symmetry.space_group_name_H-M   'P 1'
#
loop_
_entity.id
_entity.type
_entity.pdbx_description
1 polymer ?
#
loop_
_entity_poly.entity_id
_entity_poly.type
_entity_poly.pdbx_seq_one_letter_code
_entity_poly.pdbx_strand_id
1 'polypeptide(L)'
;PTAMKPYQLGIPYHQPTETFELVLLSGEDLQWQSIEDYAPPSAGHATEMPMLQRRHDLTVLARLLSAIEHKRSIEAVIATMSSPKGRTRRLTPTAVAFVNNRYHVRAFCWDHMGYRDFLIGRFKSNPEVVTAPRSDKSSGKNASAFEQYKGVPPEADTDWEQIVELELKPNPHLSGEQQALIASDYELEEGGAWKRVTMRKPLIGYFLVDNRIPSSKVEYHMAAHDNPIAWPVFACTADSNRPAHEIGFKPD
;
A
#
# COMPACT_ATOMS: atom_id res chain seq x y z
N PRO A 1 -18.22 -13.83 21.27
CA PRO A 1 -17.32 -13.26 20.27
C PRO A 1 -16.63 -14.39 19.52
N THR A 2 -16.77 -14.41 18.21
CA THR A 2 -16.16 -15.43 17.37
C THR A 2 -14.70 -15.07 17.21
N ALA A 3 -13.78 -15.95 17.64
CA ALA A 3 -12.36 -15.72 17.47
C ALA A 3 -12.03 -15.56 15.98
N MET A 4 -11.50 -14.42 15.59
CA MET A 4 -11.05 -14.19 14.22
C MET A 4 -9.66 -14.76 14.02
N LYS A 5 -9.42 -15.32 12.83
CA LYS A 5 -8.09 -15.85 12.50
C LYS A 5 -7.08 -14.70 12.35
N PRO A 6 -5.81 -14.88 12.77
CA PRO A 6 -4.80 -13.80 12.79
C PRO A 6 -4.62 -13.06 11.46
N TYR A 7 -4.78 -13.73 10.32
CA TYR A 7 -4.65 -13.09 8.99
C TYR A 7 -5.81 -12.17 8.61
N GLN A 8 -6.90 -12.16 9.39
CA GLN A 8 -8.03 -11.24 9.20
C GLN A 8 -7.82 -9.91 9.93
N LEU A 9 -6.79 -9.81 10.77
CA LEU A 9 -6.45 -8.64 11.57
C LEU A 9 -5.88 -7.47 10.78
N GLY A 10 -5.45 -7.68 9.55
CA GLY A 10 -4.87 -6.63 8.70
C GLY A 10 -5.88 -5.78 7.94
N ILE A 11 -7.18 -6.03 8.07
CA ILE A 11 -8.23 -5.27 7.39
C ILE A 11 -8.91 -4.40 8.45
N PRO A 12 -8.65 -3.09 8.50
CA PRO A 12 -9.39 -2.22 9.40
C PRO A 12 -10.85 -2.23 8.96
N TYR A 13 -11.70 -2.80 9.79
CA TYR A 13 -13.13 -2.81 9.59
C TYR A 13 -13.71 -1.47 10.06
N HIS A 14 -13.96 -0.58 9.13
CA HIS A 14 -14.70 0.64 9.42
C HIS A 14 -16.20 0.35 9.44
N GLN A 15 -16.75 0.23 10.61
CA GLN A 15 -18.19 0.36 10.75
C GLN A 15 -18.59 1.84 10.58
N PRO A 16 -19.73 2.11 9.92
CA PRO A 16 -20.23 3.49 9.77
C PRO A 16 -20.64 4.16 11.09
N THR A 17 -20.55 3.47 12.20
CA THR A 17 -21.04 3.88 13.53
C THR A 17 -19.96 4.38 14.48
N GLU A 18 -18.75 4.74 13.97
CA GLU A 18 -17.69 5.40 14.74
C GLU A 18 -17.10 4.60 15.91
N THR A 19 -17.43 3.33 16.08
CA THR A 19 -16.81 2.46 17.08
C THR A 19 -15.68 1.66 16.44
N PHE A 20 -14.46 1.86 16.95
CA PHE A 20 -13.30 1.04 16.60
C PHE A 20 -13.22 -0.11 17.61
N GLU A 21 -13.04 -1.33 17.14
CA GLU A 21 -12.72 -2.44 17.99
C GLU A 21 -11.22 -2.75 17.85
N LEU A 22 -10.49 -2.67 18.96
CA LEU A 22 -9.09 -3.05 19.01
C LEU A 22 -9.00 -4.53 19.37
N VAL A 23 -8.23 -5.29 18.59
CA VAL A 23 -7.93 -6.68 18.93
C VAL A 23 -6.63 -6.71 19.72
N LEU A 24 -6.72 -7.08 20.99
CA LEU A 24 -5.56 -7.36 21.81
C LEU A 24 -5.20 -8.85 21.73
N LEU A 25 -3.95 -9.11 21.42
CA LEU A 25 -3.36 -10.42 21.56
C LEU A 25 -2.88 -10.57 23.01
N SER A 26 -3.64 -11.26 23.83
CA SER A 26 -3.20 -11.65 25.17
C SER A 26 -3.10 -13.16 25.24
N GLY A 27 -1.88 -13.69 25.20
CA GLY A 27 -1.64 -15.14 25.23
C GLY A 27 -2.15 -15.85 23.96
N GLU A 28 -2.85 -16.95 24.14
CA GLU A 28 -3.39 -17.77 23.04
C GLU A 28 -4.78 -17.31 22.55
N ASP A 29 -5.42 -16.36 23.23
CA ASP A 29 -6.77 -15.90 22.92
C ASP A 29 -6.81 -14.48 22.39
N LEU A 30 -7.46 -14.32 21.23
CA LEU A 30 -7.84 -13.03 20.65
C LEU A 30 -9.08 -12.51 21.37
N GLN A 31 -8.97 -11.41 22.08
CA GLN A 31 -10.10 -10.72 22.66
C GLN A 31 -10.36 -9.40 21.92
N TRP A 32 -11.61 -9.20 21.52
CA TRP A 32 -12.09 -7.92 21.04
C TRP A 32 -12.38 -7.02 22.23
N GLN A 33 -11.77 -5.85 22.27
CA GLN A 33 -12.13 -4.81 23.23
C GLN A 33 -12.49 -3.56 22.46
N SER A 34 -13.53 -2.87 22.95
CA SER A 34 -13.89 -1.57 22.38
C SER A 34 -12.76 -0.57 22.62
N ILE A 35 -12.51 0.29 21.65
CA ILE A 35 -11.51 1.35 21.80
C ILE A 35 -11.93 2.34 22.90
N GLU A 36 -13.22 2.41 23.22
CA GLU A 36 -13.74 3.20 24.33
C GLU A 36 -13.16 2.76 25.68
N ASP A 37 -12.77 1.49 25.83
CA ASP A 37 -12.11 0.95 27.02
C ASP A 37 -10.65 1.43 27.16
N TYR A 38 -10.07 1.94 26.06
CA TYR A 38 -8.73 2.48 25.98
C TYR A 38 -8.69 4.00 25.81
N ALA A 39 -9.84 4.62 25.58
CA ALA A 39 -9.91 6.06 25.58
C ALA A 39 -9.41 6.56 26.95
N PRO A 40 -8.47 7.50 27.00
CA PRO A 40 -8.08 8.09 28.28
C PRO A 40 -9.36 8.61 28.92
N PRO A 41 -9.54 8.36 30.23
CA PRO A 41 -10.78 8.69 30.91
C PRO A 41 -11.17 10.12 30.56
N SER A 42 -12.34 10.27 29.98
CA SER A 42 -13.13 11.47 29.63
C SER A 42 -12.57 12.82 30.12
N ALA A 43 -11.33 13.03 29.96
CA ALA A 43 -10.79 14.35 30.12
C ALA A 43 -11.12 15.05 28.81
N GLY A 44 -11.88 16.09 28.81
CA GLY A 44 -12.07 16.99 27.67
C GLY A 44 -10.76 17.67 27.22
N HIS A 45 -9.68 16.92 27.28
CA HIS A 45 -8.31 17.30 26.99
C HIS A 45 -7.66 16.47 25.89
N ALA A 46 -8.29 15.35 25.44
CA ALA A 46 -7.82 14.59 24.29
C ALA A 46 -8.66 14.98 23.07
N THR A 47 -8.01 15.43 22.00
CA THR A 47 -8.66 15.73 20.73
C THR A 47 -8.00 14.91 19.65
N GLU A 48 -8.76 14.09 18.97
CA GLU A 48 -8.30 13.38 17.79
C GLU A 48 -8.14 14.34 16.61
N MET A 49 -7.06 14.18 15.87
CA MET A 49 -6.88 14.91 14.63
C MET A 49 -7.83 14.34 13.57
N PRO A 50 -8.69 15.16 12.95
CA PRO A 50 -9.57 14.66 11.91
C PRO A 50 -8.77 14.13 10.73
N MET A 51 -9.01 12.89 10.35
CA MET A 51 -8.39 12.27 9.19
C MET A 51 -9.28 12.44 7.95
N LEU A 52 -8.66 12.68 6.80
CA LEU A 52 -9.37 12.70 5.54
C LEU A 52 -9.88 11.29 5.23
N GLN A 53 -11.21 11.16 5.21
CA GLN A 53 -11.82 9.89 4.84
C GLN A 53 -11.60 9.60 3.35
N ARG A 54 -11.31 8.34 3.04
CA ARG A 54 -11.12 7.85 1.68
C ARG A 54 -12.32 7.02 1.26
N ARG A 55 -12.72 7.18 0.00
CA ARG A 55 -13.80 6.36 -0.55
C ARG A 55 -13.31 4.93 -0.74
N HIS A 56 -14.01 3.99 -0.13
CA HIS A 56 -13.84 2.55 -0.35
C HIS A 56 -15.10 2.01 -1.05
N ASP A 57 -14.93 1.52 -2.27
CA ASP A 57 -16.01 0.88 -3.01
C ASP A 57 -15.92 -0.63 -2.81
N LEU A 58 -16.69 -1.14 -1.87
CA LEU A 58 -16.68 -2.56 -1.52
C LEU A 58 -17.20 -3.45 -2.64
N THR A 59 -18.08 -2.94 -3.51
CA THR A 59 -18.55 -3.70 -4.68
C THR A 59 -17.42 -3.88 -5.69
N VAL A 60 -16.65 -2.83 -5.96
CA VAL A 60 -15.46 -2.90 -6.81
C VAL A 60 -14.44 -3.85 -6.19
N LEU A 61 -14.17 -3.72 -4.88
CA LEU A 61 -13.23 -4.59 -4.17
C LEU A 61 -13.63 -6.07 -4.29
N ALA A 62 -14.89 -6.41 -4.02
CA ALA A 62 -15.39 -7.79 -4.10
C ALA A 62 -15.23 -8.38 -5.51
N ARG A 63 -15.54 -7.61 -6.55
CA ARG A 63 -15.38 -8.03 -7.95
C ARG A 63 -13.91 -8.25 -8.32
N LEU A 64 -13.01 -7.38 -7.83
CA LEU A 64 -11.58 -7.54 -8.04
C LEU A 64 -11.02 -8.78 -7.34
N LEU A 65 -11.42 -9.02 -6.09
CA LEU A 65 -11.02 -10.22 -5.35
C LEU A 65 -11.51 -11.51 -6.06
N SER A 66 -12.76 -11.52 -6.54
CA SER A 66 -13.28 -12.63 -7.33
C SER A 66 -12.50 -12.82 -8.64
N ALA A 67 -12.11 -11.73 -9.32
CA ALA A 67 -11.31 -11.83 -10.54
C ALA A 67 -9.90 -12.37 -10.26
N ILE A 68 -9.28 -12.02 -9.14
CA ILE A 68 -7.99 -12.57 -8.69
C ILE A 68 -8.11 -14.06 -8.41
N GLU A 69 -9.09 -14.46 -7.61
CA GLU A 69 -9.32 -15.86 -7.24
C GLU A 69 -9.51 -16.78 -8.47
N HIS A 70 -10.29 -16.31 -9.44
CA HIS A 70 -10.57 -17.06 -10.65
C HIS A 70 -9.58 -16.76 -11.81
N LYS A 71 -8.52 -16.00 -11.57
CA LYS A 71 -7.51 -15.60 -12.57
C LYS A 71 -8.12 -15.02 -13.84
N ARG A 72 -9.10 -14.12 -13.67
CA ARG A 72 -9.85 -13.52 -14.78
C ARG A 72 -9.40 -12.08 -15.04
N SER A 73 -9.35 -11.73 -16.31
CA SER A 73 -9.19 -10.34 -16.72
C SER A 73 -10.52 -9.58 -16.61
N ILE A 74 -10.41 -8.30 -16.30
CA ILE A 74 -11.56 -7.40 -16.18
C ILE A 74 -11.39 -6.17 -17.08
N GLU A 75 -12.50 -5.53 -17.36
CA GLU A 75 -12.54 -4.20 -17.99
C GLU A 75 -13.30 -3.24 -17.08
N ALA A 76 -12.77 -2.03 -16.91
CA ALA A 76 -13.40 -0.99 -16.12
C ALA A 76 -12.95 0.41 -16.58
N VAL A 77 -13.78 1.41 -16.32
CA VAL A 77 -13.40 2.83 -16.47
C VAL A 77 -12.66 3.27 -15.21
N ILE A 78 -11.40 3.66 -15.36
CA ILE A 78 -10.53 4.06 -14.25
C ILE A 78 -9.99 5.46 -14.49
N ALA A 79 -10.16 6.34 -13.49
CA ALA A 79 -9.59 7.67 -13.49
C ALA A 79 -8.14 7.66 -13.00
N THR A 80 -7.30 8.52 -13.55
CA THR A 80 -5.94 8.79 -13.09
C THR A 80 -5.72 10.30 -13.02
N MET A 81 -4.62 10.76 -12.44
CA MET A 81 -4.32 12.19 -12.42
C MET A 81 -4.13 12.75 -13.85
N SER A 82 -3.54 11.95 -14.73
CA SER A 82 -3.39 12.29 -16.16
C SER A 82 -4.68 12.14 -17.00
N SER A 83 -5.68 11.42 -16.48
CA SER A 83 -6.98 11.22 -17.13
C SER A 83 -8.12 11.25 -16.09
N PRO A 84 -8.48 12.43 -15.57
CA PRO A 84 -9.45 12.56 -14.47
C PRO A 84 -10.87 12.10 -14.83
N LYS A 85 -11.25 12.21 -16.10
CA LYS A 85 -12.54 11.70 -16.61
C LYS A 85 -12.62 10.18 -16.60
N GLY A 86 -11.47 9.51 -16.56
CA GLY A 86 -11.34 8.07 -16.67
C GLY A 86 -11.20 7.60 -18.13
N ARG A 87 -10.62 6.43 -18.28
CA ARG A 87 -10.55 5.68 -19.53
C ARG A 87 -10.85 4.23 -19.25
N THR A 88 -11.48 3.58 -20.21
CA THR A 88 -11.64 2.11 -20.17
C THR A 88 -10.27 1.47 -20.18
N ARG A 89 -10.02 0.59 -19.23
CA ARG A 89 -8.78 -0.18 -19.10
C ARG A 89 -9.09 -1.63 -18.95
N ARG A 90 -8.26 -2.45 -19.57
CA ARG A 90 -8.29 -3.90 -19.42
C ARG A 90 -7.16 -4.32 -18.50
N LEU A 91 -7.51 -5.03 -17.44
CA LEU A 91 -6.61 -5.43 -16.36
C LEU A 91 -6.72 -6.92 -16.09
N THR A 92 -5.60 -7.56 -15.76
CA THR A 92 -5.60 -8.86 -15.09
C THR A 92 -5.11 -8.65 -13.66
N PRO A 93 -6.02 -8.55 -12.68
CA PRO A 93 -5.67 -8.29 -11.29
C PRO A 93 -4.99 -9.51 -10.67
N THR A 94 -3.97 -9.25 -9.84
CA THR A 94 -3.16 -10.31 -9.21
C THR A 94 -3.13 -10.23 -7.69
N ALA A 95 -3.25 -9.03 -7.12
CA ALA A 95 -3.23 -8.84 -5.68
C ALA A 95 -3.97 -7.56 -5.27
N VAL A 96 -4.35 -7.49 -3.99
CA VAL A 96 -4.84 -6.26 -3.36
C VAL A 96 -3.94 -5.93 -2.18
N ALA A 97 -3.58 -4.66 -2.05
CA ALA A 97 -2.87 -4.11 -0.90
C ALA A 97 -3.70 -3.00 -0.25
N PHE A 98 -3.66 -2.94 1.08
CA PHE A 98 -4.21 -1.84 1.84
C PHE A 98 -3.06 -1.00 2.38
N VAL A 99 -2.94 0.22 1.89
CA VAL A 99 -1.82 1.13 2.17
C VAL A 99 -2.35 2.55 2.26
N ASN A 100 -1.89 3.32 3.23
CA ASN A 100 -2.30 4.72 3.41
C ASN A 100 -3.81 4.90 3.51
N ASN A 101 -4.47 4.03 4.25
CA ASN A 101 -5.93 4.03 4.38
C ASN A 101 -6.65 3.93 3.02
N ARG A 102 -6.08 3.18 2.05
CA ARG A 102 -6.61 2.98 0.70
C ARG A 102 -6.35 1.57 0.21
N TYR A 103 -7.32 1.02 -0.51
CA TYR A 103 -7.12 -0.22 -1.26
C TYR A 103 -6.50 0.08 -2.63
N HIS A 104 -5.43 -0.62 -2.92
CA HIS A 104 -4.78 -0.68 -4.22
C HIS A 104 -4.95 -2.08 -4.80
N VAL A 105 -5.28 -2.17 -6.07
CA VAL A 105 -5.21 -3.43 -6.81
C VAL A 105 -3.94 -3.43 -7.66
N ARG A 106 -3.11 -4.44 -7.47
CA ARG A 106 -2.00 -4.78 -8.34
C ARG A 106 -2.55 -5.55 -9.53
N ALA A 107 -2.26 -5.10 -10.75
CA ALA A 107 -2.77 -5.71 -11.96
C ALA A 107 -1.81 -5.56 -13.14
N PHE A 108 -1.80 -6.55 -14.02
CA PHE A 108 -1.21 -6.37 -15.35
C PHE A 108 -2.15 -5.49 -16.18
N CYS A 109 -1.64 -4.37 -16.66
CA CYS A 109 -2.38 -3.42 -17.48
C CYS A 109 -2.08 -3.66 -18.96
N TRP A 110 -3.06 -4.15 -19.70
CA TRP A 110 -2.92 -4.48 -21.12
C TRP A 110 -2.63 -3.27 -22.00
N ASP A 111 -3.07 -2.07 -21.58
CA ASP A 111 -2.77 -0.83 -22.32
C ASP A 111 -1.28 -0.45 -22.23
N HIS A 112 -0.61 -0.82 -21.15
CA HIS A 112 0.78 -0.46 -20.88
C HIS A 112 1.73 -1.65 -20.97
N MET A 113 1.20 -2.87 -21.14
CA MET A 113 1.97 -4.12 -21.16
C MET A 113 2.90 -4.23 -19.94
N GLY A 114 2.33 -4.11 -18.75
CA GLY A 114 3.10 -4.20 -17.52
C GLY A 114 2.24 -4.09 -16.27
N TYR A 115 2.82 -4.49 -15.13
CA TYR A 115 2.16 -4.43 -13.84
C TYR A 115 2.12 -3.02 -13.27
N ARG A 116 0.96 -2.64 -12.72
CA ARG A 116 0.72 -1.34 -12.10
C ARG A 116 -0.24 -1.47 -10.94
N ASP A 117 -0.21 -0.47 -10.06
CA ASP A 117 -1.14 -0.34 -8.94
C ASP A 117 -2.24 0.64 -9.29
N PHE A 118 -3.48 0.27 -9.01
CA PHE A 118 -4.65 1.11 -9.24
C PHE A 118 -5.42 1.31 -7.94
N LEU A 119 -5.72 2.57 -7.63
CA LEU A 119 -6.57 2.91 -6.48
C LEU A 119 -8.02 2.46 -6.73
N ILE A 120 -8.56 1.63 -5.84
CA ILE A 120 -9.93 1.12 -5.97
C ILE A 120 -10.95 2.26 -5.97
N GLY A 121 -10.76 3.29 -5.18
CA GLY A 121 -11.63 4.48 -5.17
C GLY A 121 -11.64 5.31 -6.46
N ARG A 122 -10.77 5.00 -7.43
CA ARG A 122 -10.73 5.67 -8.75
C ARG A 122 -11.46 4.91 -9.85
N PHE A 123 -12.03 3.75 -9.55
CA PHE A 123 -12.92 3.05 -10.49
C PHE A 123 -14.21 3.85 -10.65
N LYS A 124 -14.55 4.19 -11.88
CA LYS A 124 -15.76 4.94 -12.26
C LYS A 124 -16.89 4.03 -12.71
N SER A 125 -16.58 2.78 -13.03
CA SER A 125 -17.54 1.71 -13.29
C SER A 125 -17.18 0.46 -12.52
N ASN A 126 -18.16 -0.41 -12.30
CA ASN A 126 -17.89 -1.73 -11.77
C ASN A 126 -17.02 -2.52 -12.75
N PRO A 127 -16.03 -3.28 -12.25
CA PRO A 127 -15.26 -4.19 -13.08
C PRO A 127 -16.16 -5.26 -13.70
N GLU A 128 -16.01 -5.48 -15.00
CA GLU A 128 -16.68 -6.54 -15.75
C GLU A 128 -15.66 -7.57 -16.21
N VAL A 129 -15.98 -8.86 -16.07
CA VAL A 129 -15.10 -9.92 -16.55
C VAL A 129 -15.08 -9.94 -18.07
N VAL A 130 -13.87 -9.95 -18.63
CA VAL A 130 -13.69 -10.05 -20.08
C VAL A 130 -13.61 -11.53 -20.45
N THR A 131 -14.64 -12.01 -21.16
CA THR A 131 -14.73 -13.42 -21.60
C THR A 131 -14.32 -13.65 -23.04
N ALA A 132 -14.30 -12.58 -23.85
CA ALA A 132 -13.91 -12.63 -25.25
C ALA A 132 -13.37 -11.26 -25.70
N PRO A 133 -12.52 -11.22 -26.74
CA PRO A 133 -12.11 -9.95 -27.33
C PRO A 133 -13.32 -9.24 -27.92
N ARG A 134 -13.56 -8.01 -27.48
CA ARG A 134 -14.52 -7.12 -28.17
C ARG A 134 -13.87 -6.58 -29.44
N SER A 135 -14.54 -6.77 -30.56
CA SER A 135 -14.10 -6.31 -31.88
C SER A 135 -14.31 -4.81 -32.13
N ASP A 136 -14.68 -4.02 -31.10
CA ASP A 136 -14.93 -2.60 -31.27
C ASP A 136 -13.65 -1.77 -31.28
N LYS A 137 -13.62 -0.82 -32.18
CA LYS A 137 -12.48 0.07 -32.49
C LYS A 137 -12.06 1.01 -31.32
N SER A 138 -12.69 0.91 -30.16
CA SER A 138 -12.34 1.65 -28.96
C SER A 138 -11.26 0.96 -28.11
N SER A 139 -10.89 -0.25 -28.46
CA SER A 139 -9.81 -1.00 -27.82
C SER A 139 -8.47 -0.32 -28.07
N GLY A 140 -7.75 0.05 -27.01
CA GLY A 140 -6.45 0.72 -27.10
C GLY A 140 -5.43 -0.04 -27.95
N LYS A 141 -4.27 0.57 -28.18
CA LYS A 141 -3.19 0.11 -29.08
C LYS A 141 -2.75 -1.37 -28.92
N ASN A 142 -3.11 -2.03 -27.82
CA ASN A 142 -2.67 -3.39 -27.50
C ASN A 142 -3.82 -4.42 -27.40
N ALA A 143 -4.96 -4.16 -28.04
CA ALA A 143 -6.05 -5.13 -28.11
C ALA A 143 -5.60 -6.49 -28.70
N SER A 144 -4.73 -6.44 -29.72
CA SER A 144 -4.12 -7.61 -30.34
C SER A 144 -3.28 -8.45 -29.36
N ALA A 145 -2.58 -7.82 -28.42
CA ALA A 145 -1.79 -8.53 -27.42
C ALA A 145 -2.69 -9.29 -26.43
N PHE A 146 -3.81 -8.69 -25.98
CA PHE A 146 -4.75 -9.38 -25.12
C PHE A 146 -5.33 -10.63 -25.78
N GLU A 147 -5.65 -10.58 -27.06
CA GLU A 147 -6.11 -11.71 -27.84
C GLU A 147 -5.03 -12.77 -28.00
N GLN A 148 -3.82 -12.35 -28.36
CA GLN A 148 -2.67 -13.25 -28.53
C GLN A 148 -2.39 -14.06 -27.27
N TYR A 149 -2.40 -13.42 -26.11
CA TYR A 149 -2.11 -14.06 -24.82
C TYR A 149 -3.36 -14.60 -24.11
N LYS A 150 -4.55 -14.54 -24.73
CA LYS A 150 -5.83 -15.01 -24.17
C LYS A 150 -6.13 -14.48 -22.76
N GLY A 151 -5.74 -13.23 -22.50
CA GLY A 151 -5.91 -12.59 -21.20
C GLY A 151 -4.96 -13.06 -20.09
N VAL A 152 -4.00 -13.91 -20.41
CA VAL A 152 -2.93 -14.31 -19.47
C VAL A 152 -1.73 -13.38 -19.65
N PRO A 153 -1.24 -12.70 -18.60
CA PRO A 153 -0.06 -11.88 -18.71
C PRO A 153 1.14 -12.65 -19.28
N PRO A 154 1.91 -12.06 -20.22
CA PRO A 154 3.07 -12.74 -20.82
C PRO A 154 4.21 -12.96 -19.84
N GLU A 155 4.22 -12.22 -18.74
CA GLU A 155 5.27 -12.25 -17.71
C GLU A 155 4.64 -12.37 -16.32
N ALA A 156 5.33 -13.05 -15.41
CA ALA A 156 4.99 -13.04 -13.98
C ALA A 156 5.31 -11.68 -13.35
N ASP A 157 4.61 -11.33 -12.27
CA ASP A 157 4.91 -10.12 -11.50
C ASP A 157 6.11 -10.34 -10.56
N THR A 158 7.30 -10.38 -11.14
CA THR A 158 8.54 -10.62 -10.39
C THR A 158 8.80 -9.56 -9.32
N ASP A 159 8.37 -8.30 -9.54
CA ASP A 159 8.49 -7.26 -8.52
C ASP A 159 7.59 -7.54 -7.31
N TRP A 160 6.37 -8.06 -7.54
CA TRP A 160 5.47 -8.42 -6.45
C TRP A 160 5.97 -9.64 -5.66
N GLU A 161 6.61 -10.58 -6.32
CA GLU A 161 7.18 -11.77 -5.67
C GLU A 161 8.45 -11.44 -4.88
N GLN A 162 9.15 -10.39 -5.24
CA GLN A 162 10.37 -9.97 -4.56
C GLN A 162 10.05 -9.40 -3.18
N ILE A 163 10.55 -10.09 -2.14
CA ILE A 163 10.53 -9.63 -0.76
C ILE A 163 11.85 -8.89 -0.49
N VAL A 164 11.75 -7.70 0.07
CA VAL A 164 12.90 -6.86 0.43
C VAL A 164 12.89 -6.62 1.92
N GLU A 165 14.03 -6.78 2.55
CA GLU A 165 14.28 -6.41 3.93
C GLU A 165 14.94 -5.03 3.97
N LEU A 166 14.32 -4.09 4.68
CA LEU A 166 14.84 -2.76 4.93
C LEU A 166 15.30 -2.65 6.37
N GLU A 167 16.43 -2.03 6.58
CA GLU A 167 16.96 -1.62 7.87
C GLU A 167 16.66 -0.14 8.10
N LEU A 168 16.02 0.17 9.23
CA LEU A 168 15.63 1.53 9.61
C LEU A 168 16.64 2.11 10.58
N LYS A 169 17.11 3.31 10.33
CA LYS A 169 18.12 4.00 11.14
C LYS A 169 17.73 5.45 11.36
N PRO A 170 18.15 6.08 12.45
CA PRO A 170 18.09 7.52 12.55
C PRO A 170 18.81 8.19 11.37
N ASN A 171 18.33 9.36 10.96
CA ASN A 171 18.98 10.13 9.92
C ASN A 171 20.43 10.46 10.34
N PRO A 172 21.46 10.02 9.58
CA PRO A 172 22.86 10.20 9.95
C PRO A 172 23.33 11.66 9.97
N HIS A 173 22.54 12.58 9.42
CA HIS A 173 22.83 14.02 9.41
C HIS A 173 22.31 14.76 10.66
N LEU A 174 21.64 14.06 11.57
CA LEU A 174 21.29 14.54 12.91
C LEU A 174 22.51 14.44 13.85
N SER A 175 22.54 15.25 14.91
CA SER A 175 23.53 15.10 15.97
C SER A 175 23.41 13.74 16.68
N GLY A 176 24.47 13.28 17.35
CA GLY A 176 24.42 12.01 18.07
C GLY A 176 23.31 11.94 19.12
N GLU A 177 23.06 13.03 19.83
CA GLU A 177 21.98 13.12 20.82
C GLU A 177 20.60 13.06 20.15
N GLN A 178 20.43 13.72 18.99
CA GLN A 178 19.20 13.63 18.20
C GLN A 178 18.99 12.23 17.62
N GLN A 179 20.04 11.59 17.15
CA GLN A 179 19.95 10.20 16.66
C GLN A 179 19.52 9.26 17.77
N ALA A 180 20.07 9.38 18.98
CA ALA A 180 19.67 8.58 20.12
C ALA A 180 18.19 8.81 20.50
N LEU A 181 17.73 10.07 20.46
CA LEU A 181 16.32 10.41 20.70
C LEU A 181 15.41 9.75 19.66
N ILE A 182 15.72 9.88 18.35
CA ILE A 182 14.95 9.27 17.28
C ILE A 182 14.96 7.74 17.36
N ALA A 183 16.11 7.14 17.70
CA ALA A 183 16.19 5.70 17.90
C ALA A 183 15.23 5.21 18.98
N SER A 184 15.11 5.98 20.07
CA SER A 184 14.17 5.69 21.16
C SER A 184 12.71 5.94 20.75
N ASP A 185 12.39 7.07 20.15
CA ASP A 185 11.02 7.48 19.79
C ASP A 185 10.36 6.51 18.79
N TYR A 186 11.15 5.98 17.86
CA TYR A 186 10.67 5.07 16.82
C TYR A 186 11.00 3.59 17.10
N GLU A 187 11.58 3.30 18.28
CA GLU A 187 12.01 1.94 18.65
C GLU A 187 12.86 1.30 17.54
N LEU A 188 13.85 2.06 17.02
CA LEU A 188 14.65 1.63 15.87
C LEU A 188 15.76 0.65 16.25
N GLU A 189 16.06 0.49 17.52
CA GLU A 189 17.11 -0.41 18.01
C GLU A 189 16.48 -1.53 18.83
N GLU A 190 16.77 -2.76 18.44
CA GLU A 190 16.30 -3.97 19.13
C GLU A 190 17.49 -4.90 19.36
N GLY A 191 17.81 -5.17 20.65
CA GLY A 191 18.89 -6.07 21.00
C GLY A 191 20.29 -5.67 20.49
N GLY A 192 20.54 -4.38 20.27
CA GLY A 192 21.80 -3.84 19.74
C GLY A 192 21.91 -3.87 18.21
N ALA A 193 20.81 -4.18 17.51
CA ALA A 193 20.72 -4.13 16.05
C ALA A 193 19.64 -3.14 15.62
N TRP A 194 19.79 -2.59 14.43
CA TRP A 194 18.77 -1.72 13.84
C TRP A 194 17.53 -2.50 13.45
N LYS A 195 16.36 -1.88 13.65
CA LYS A 195 15.05 -2.45 13.32
C LYS A 195 14.96 -2.80 11.85
N ARG A 196 14.48 -4.00 11.57
CA ARG A 196 14.27 -4.48 10.21
C ARG A 196 12.80 -4.66 9.91
N VAL A 197 12.41 -4.29 8.71
CA VAL A 197 11.06 -4.47 8.19
C VAL A 197 11.12 -5.18 6.85
N THR A 198 10.22 -6.13 6.65
CA THR A 198 10.18 -6.96 5.45
C THR A 198 8.89 -6.68 4.68
N MET A 199 9.01 -6.41 3.39
CA MET A 199 7.84 -6.13 2.56
C MET A 199 8.06 -6.50 1.11
N ARG A 200 6.97 -6.55 0.34
CA ARG A 200 7.04 -6.70 -1.11
C ARG A 200 7.59 -5.43 -1.74
N LYS A 201 8.47 -5.59 -2.73
CA LYS A 201 9.16 -4.47 -3.41
C LYS A 201 8.23 -3.34 -3.87
N PRO A 202 7.06 -3.57 -4.50
CA PRO A 202 6.16 -2.49 -4.92
C PRO A 202 5.57 -1.68 -3.76
N LEU A 203 5.61 -2.17 -2.52
CA LEU A 203 5.06 -1.48 -1.36
C LEU A 203 6.07 -0.52 -0.71
N ILE A 204 7.35 -0.60 -1.08
CA ILE A 204 8.41 0.21 -0.47
C ILE A 204 8.13 1.71 -0.61
N GLY A 205 7.77 2.18 -1.81
CA GLY A 205 7.49 3.60 -2.02
C GLY A 205 6.36 4.14 -1.13
N TYR A 206 5.31 3.35 -0.93
CA TYR A 206 4.22 3.71 -0.01
C TYR A 206 4.69 3.74 1.45
N PHE A 207 5.45 2.73 1.86
CA PHE A 207 6.01 2.67 3.21
C PHE A 207 6.89 3.89 3.52
N LEU A 208 7.75 4.30 2.59
CA LEU A 208 8.62 5.47 2.76
C LEU A 208 7.80 6.74 2.96
N VAL A 209 6.81 6.98 2.10
CA VAL A 209 5.95 8.16 2.19
C VAL A 209 5.16 8.20 3.49
N ASP A 210 4.59 7.06 3.93
CA ASP A 210 3.78 6.97 5.15
C ASP A 210 4.58 7.30 6.41
N ASN A 211 5.81 6.83 6.43
CA ASN A 211 6.67 6.96 7.60
C ASN A 211 7.60 8.18 7.52
N ARG A 212 7.37 9.11 6.57
CA ARG A 212 8.21 10.29 6.36
C ARG A 212 9.70 9.93 6.19
N ILE A 213 9.96 8.82 5.51
CA ILE A 213 11.30 8.41 5.09
C ILE A 213 11.52 8.96 3.68
N PRO A 214 12.71 9.47 3.34
CA PRO A 214 12.96 10.01 2.00
C PRO A 214 12.60 8.99 0.91
N SER A 215 11.63 9.33 0.05
CA SER A 215 11.09 8.47 -1.00
C SER A 215 11.60 8.81 -2.40
N SER A 216 12.40 9.87 -2.51
CA SER A 216 13.01 10.35 -3.76
C SER A 216 14.40 10.91 -3.53
N LYS A 217 15.18 11.05 -4.61
CA LYS A 217 16.50 11.70 -4.55
C LYS A 217 16.43 13.13 -4.03
N VAL A 218 15.35 13.85 -4.37
CA VAL A 218 15.16 15.24 -3.91
C VAL A 218 14.94 15.26 -2.41
N GLU A 219 14.02 14.44 -1.90
CA GLU A 219 13.77 14.35 -0.46
C GLU A 219 15.00 13.84 0.31
N TYR A 220 15.75 12.88 -0.26
CA TYR A 220 16.99 12.42 0.33
C TYR A 220 18.02 13.55 0.46
N HIS A 221 18.17 14.39 -0.58
CA HIS A 221 19.04 15.56 -0.53
C HIS A 221 18.57 16.57 0.51
N MET A 222 17.27 16.88 0.54
CA MET A 222 16.69 17.79 1.54
C MET A 222 16.87 17.27 2.97
N ALA A 223 16.69 15.98 3.17
CA ALA A 223 16.89 15.32 4.46
C ALA A 223 18.36 15.34 4.92
N ALA A 224 19.30 15.37 3.98
CA ALA A 224 20.73 15.42 4.30
C ALA A 224 21.22 16.86 4.58
N HIS A 225 20.72 17.86 3.85
CA HIS A 225 21.35 19.18 3.81
C HIS A 225 20.45 20.32 4.26
N ASP A 226 19.13 20.25 3.99
CA ASP A 226 18.26 21.39 4.21
C ASP A 226 17.46 21.27 5.52
N ASN A 227 16.87 20.12 5.78
CA ASN A 227 16.03 19.93 6.97
C ASN A 227 16.03 18.45 7.44
N PRO A 228 17.11 17.98 8.10
CA PRO A 228 17.19 16.59 8.56
C PRO A 228 16.12 16.22 9.58
N ILE A 229 15.55 17.16 10.31
CA ILE A 229 14.51 16.92 11.31
C ILE A 229 13.17 16.53 10.64
N ALA A 230 12.89 17.01 9.43
CA ALA A 230 11.67 16.67 8.71
C ALA A 230 11.64 15.20 8.25
N TRP A 231 12.79 14.57 8.13
CA TRP A 231 12.98 13.17 7.79
C TRP A 231 13.88 12.48 8.83
N PRO A 232 13.33 12.19 10.02
CA PRO A 232 14.15 11.73 11.14
C PRO A 232 14.67 10.30 10.97
N VAL A 233 14.04 9.51 10.10
CA VAL A 233 14.38 8.11 9.85
C VAL A 233 14.81 7.91 8.39
N PHE A 234 15.87 7.13 8.19
CA PHE A 234 16.33 6.64 6.90
C PHE A 234 16.11 5.13 6.81
N ALA A 235 15.89 4.66 5.59
CA ALA A 235 15.79 3.25 5.29
C ALA A 235 16.79 2.86 4.21
N CYS A 236 17.47 1.74 4.41
CA CYS A 236 18.36 1.13 3.41
C CYS A 236 18.09 -0.38 3.32
N THR A 237 18.51 -0.99 2.22
CA THR A 237 18.45 -2.45 2.12
C THR A 237 19.40 -3.10 3.10
N ALA A 238 18.95 -4.14 3.79
CA ALA A 238 19.76 -4.83 4.80
C ALA A 238 20.99 -5.56 4.20
N ASP A 239 20.88 -5.98 2.96
CA ASP A 239 21.95 -6.74 2.25
C ASP A 239 23.04 -5.85 1.65
N SER A 240 22.69 -4.71 1.09
CA SER A 240 23.60 -3.88 0.29
C SER A 240 23.71 -2.43 0.79
N ASN A 241 23.02 -2.08 1.85
CA ASN A 241 22.98 -0.72 2.42
C ASN A 241 22.62 0.37 1.38
N ARG A 242 21.88 0.01 0.31
CA ARG A 242 21.38 0.95 -0.68
C ARG A 242 20.21 1.73 -0.12
N PRO A 243 20.11 3.04 -0.36
CA PRO A 243 18.95 3.82 0.04
C PRO A 243 17.65 3.24 -0.52
N ALA A 244 16.64 3.08 0.31
CA ALA A 244 15.40 2.42 -0.06
C ALA A 244 14.65 3.13 -1.20
N HIS A 245 14.80 4.46 -1.35
CA HIS A 245 14.19 5.22 -2.45
C HIS A 245 14.73 4.84 -3.84
N GLU A 246 15.91 4.19 -3.92
CA GLU A 246 16.47 3.76 -5.20
C GLU A 246 15.85 2.46 -5.73
N ILE A 247 15.23 1.68 -4.83
CA ILE A 247 14.61 0.40 -5.16
C ILE A 247 13.08 0.43 -5.11
N GLY A 248 12.53 1.43 -4.41
CA GLY A 248 11.10 1.62 -4.31
C GLY A 248 10.48 2.02 -5.65
N PHE A 249 9.25 1.57 -5.87
CA PHE A 249 8.42 2.00 -7.00
C PHE A 249 8.09 3.49 -6.83
N LYS A 250 8.25 4.28 -7.90
CA LYS A 250 7.71 5.65 -7.92
C LYS A 250 6.20 5.55 -8.14
N PRO A 251 5.36 5.97 -7.19
CA PRO A 251 3.95 6.14 -7.47
C PRO A 251 3.81 7.24 -8.55
N ASP A 252 3.06 6.95 -9.61
CA ASP A 252 2.68 7.92 -10.66
C ASP A 252 1.83 9.07 -10.11
#